data_a99980b6a48719908587ce462b0b1c87
#
_entry.id   a99980b6a48719908587ce462b0b1c87
#
_cell.length_a   1.000
_cell.length_b   1.000
_cell.length_c   1.000
_cell.angle_alpha   90.00
_cell.angle_beta   90.00
_cell.angle_gamma   90.00
#
_symmetry.space_group_name_H-M   'P 1'
#
loop_
_entity.id
_entity.type
_entity.pdbx_description
1 polymer ?
#
loop_
_entity_poly.entity_id
_entity_poly.type
_entity_poly.pdbx_seq_one_letter_code
_entity_poly.pdbx_strand_id
1 'polypeptide(L)'
;VLFRSFLKDIYCDNLGEITKLADHLRNFENVLFLGTGGSSLGGKSLVSIKENFFFKDSSPKIFFLENVDEWSISRLIMKINLQNTALVVISKSGETIETLSQFFFLKNEMKEIDNFKKKVFIITENKKSTLKEIQEEEGFKFYEHKKNIGGRFSIFSLVGLLPASLAGFEISSFREGGKLFLKNLIDDESFFDNQFFSTLCLMNLYKKNYKISVFMPYSDRLDNLSFWYR
;
A
#
# COMPACT_ATOMS: atom_id res chain seq x y z
N VAL A 1 -10.92 -1.47 18.07
CA VAL A 1 -9.48 -1.30 18.36
C VAL A 1 -8.72 -0.93 17.09
N LEU A 2 -8.86 -1.68 15.98
CA LEU A 2 -8.12 -1.43 14.72
C LEU A 2 -8.41 -0.05 14.09
N PHE A 3 -9.65 0.42 14.14
CA PHE A 3 -10.04 1.72 13.60
C PHE A 3 -9.37 2.90 14.35
N ARG A 4 -9.26 2.82 15.69
CA ARG A 4 -8.55 3.85 16.48
C ARG A 4 -7.06 3.93 16.12
N SER A 5 -6.45 2.82 15.75
CA SER A 5 -5.03 2.79 15.37
C SER A 5 -4.78 3.43 14.01
N PHE A 6 -5.72 3.31 13.07
CA PHE A 6 -5.70 4.03 11.80
C PHE A 6 -5.62 5.55 12.00
N LEU A 7 -6.46 6.10 12.88
CA LEU A 7 -6.44 7.53 13.22
C LEU A 7 -5.11 7.97 13.84
N LYS A 8 -4.50 7.12 14.69
CA LYS A 8 -3.19 7.42 15.29
C LYS A 8 -2.07 7.47 14.26
N ASP A 9 -2.18 6.73 13.18
CA ASP A 9 -1.14 6.70 12.14
C ASP A 9 -1.03 8.02 11.37
N ILE A 10 -2.13 8.78 11.32
CA ILE A 10 -2.15 10.15 10.77
C ILE A 10 -1.20 11.09 11.54
N TYR A 11 -1.05 10.87 12.85
CA TYR A 11 -0.17 11.66 13.75
C TYR A 11 1.21 11.05 13.95
N CYS A 12 1.54 9.96 13.26
CA CYS A 12 2.81 9.29 13.44
C CYS A 12 3.97 10.08 12.82
N ASP A 13 5.05 10.23 13.58
CA ASP A 13 6.27 10.91 13.10
C ASP A 13 7.25 9.89 12.47
N ASN A 14 6.86 9.32 11.34
CA ASN A 14 7.72 8.39 10.58
C ASN A 14 7.84 8.74 9.10
N LEU A 15 7.45 9.95 8.69
CA LEU A 15 7.56 10.37 7.29
C LEU A 15 9.00 10.40 6.81
N GLY A 16 9.94 10.80 7.68
CA GLY A 16 11.36 10.82 7.35
C GLY A 16 11.93 9.41 7.04
N GLU A 17 11.47 8.38 7.74
CA GLU A 17 11.83 7.00 7.43
C GLU A 17 11.26 6.54 6.08
N ILE A 18 10.00 6.84 5.83
CA ILE A 18 9.33 6.53 4.56
C ILE A 18 10.03 7.20 3.39
N THR A 19 10.36 8.49 3.52
CA THR A 19 11.06 9.27 2.50
C THR A 19 12.46 8.69 2.23
N LYS A 20 13.23 8.39 3.26
CA LYS A 20 14.56 7.75 3.10
C LYS A 20 14.48 6.41 2.36
N LEU A 21 13.49 5.60 2.67
CA LEU A 21 13.28 4.34 1.95
C LEU A 21 12.86 4.58 0.50
N ALA A 22 11.96 5.52 0.25
CA ALA A 22 11.57 5.90 -1.09
C ALA A 22 12.76 6.43 -1.91
N ASP A 23 13.60 7.30 -1.31
CA ASP A 23 14.82 7.80 -1.97
C ASP A 23 15.81 6.68 -2.31
N HIS A 24 15.95 5.71 -1.41
CA HIS A 24 16.75 4.52 -1.71
C HIS A 24 16.17 3.70 -2.86
N LEU A 25 14.86 3.51 -2.90
CA LEU A 25 14.18 2.76 -3.97
C LEU A 25 14.18 3.49 -5.32
N ARG A 26 14.32 4.83 -5.34
CA ARG A 26 14.47 5.60 -6.58
C ARG A 26 15.74 5.30 -7.36
N ASN A 27 16.73 4.64 -6.75
CA ASN A 27 17.93 4.18 -7.46
C ASN A 27 17.69 2.95 -8.35
N PHE A 28 16.52 2.32 -8.26
CA PHE A 28 16.13 1.21 -9.11
C PHE A 28 15.31 1.70 -10.31
N GLU A 29 15.35 0.96 -11.40
CA GLU A 29 14.51 1.22 -12.56
C GLU A 29 13.06 0.78 -12.33
N ASN A 30 12.90 -0.34 -11.62
CA ASN A 30 11.61 -0.92 -11.32
C ASN A 30 11.48 -1.25 -9.83
N VAL A 31 10.29 -1.07 -9.28
CA VAL A 31 9.92 -1.54 -7.92
C VAL A 31 8.66 -2.39 -8.01
N LEU A 32 8.78 -3.65 -7.60
CA LEU A 32 7.67 -4.58 -7.54
C LEU A 32 7.14 -4.65 -6.10
N PHE A 33 5.89 -4.26 -5.89
CA PHE A 33 5.17 -4.43 -4.65
C PHE A 33 4.39 -5.74 -4.68
N LEU A 34 4.78 -6.70 -3.84
CA LEU A 34 4.12 -7.98 -3.67
C LEU A 34 3.23 -7.91 -2.44
N GLY A 35 1.93 -8.03 -2.62
CA GLY A 35 0.97 -7.99 -1.52
C GLY A 35 -0.45 -7.98 -2.02
N THR A 36 -1.35 -8.60 -1.26
CA THR A 36 -2.75 -8.74 -1.63
C THR A 36 -3.67 -7.86 -0.79
N GLY A 37 -4.79 -7.43 -1.34
CA GLY A 37 -5.83 -6.70 -0.64
C GLY A 37 -5.30 -5.44 0.06
N GLY A 38 -5.44 -5.36 1.37
CA GLY A 38 -5.01 -4.19 2.15
C GLY A 38 -3.51 -3.88 2.10
N SER A 39 -2.67 -4.84 1.69
CA SER A 39 -1.23 -4.63 1.53
C SER A 39 -0.86 -3.88 0.24
N SER A 40 -1.79 -3.75 -0.70
CA SER A 40 -1.57 -3.08 -2.00
C SER A 40 -2.57 -1.97 -2.28
N LEU A 41 -3.87 -2.20 -2.03
CA LEU A 41 -4.95 -1.34 -2.50
C LEU A 41 -4.83 0.12 -2.08
N GLY A 42 -4.45 0.41 -0.84
CA GLY A 42 -4.27 1.78 -0.36
C GLY A 42 -3.15 2.51 -1.10
N GLY A 43 -2.00 1.88 -1.24
CA GLY A 43 -0.87 2.43 -1.98
C GLY A 43 -1.17 2.61 -3.47
N LYS A 44 -1.77 1.60 -4.08
CA LYS A 44 -2.21 1.63 -5.49
C LYS A 44 -3.21 2.76 -5.77
N SER A 45 -4.13 3.01 -4.84
CA SER A 45 -5.07 4.12 -4.92
C SER A 45 -4.37 5.48 -4.94
N LEU A 46 -3.38 5.70 -4.07
CA LEU A 46 -2.61 6.93 -4.03
C LEU A 46 -1.72 7.10 -5.27
N VAL A 47 -1.09 6.02 -5.74
CA VAL A 47 -0.30 6.03 -6.98
C VAL A 47 -1.19 6.43 -8.16
N SER A 48 -2.39 5.88 -8.29
CA SER A 48 -3.29 6.17 -9.41
C SER A 48 -3.80 7.62 -9.45
N ILE A 49 -3.75 8.33 -8.34
CA ILE A 49 -4.05 9.78 -8.32
C ILE A 49 -2.98 10.57 -9.08
N LYS A 50 -1.73 10.13 -9.05
CA LYS A 50 -0.60 10.76 -9.78
C LYS A 50 -0.39 10.15 -11.15
N GLU A 51 -0.51 8.84 -11.25
CA GLU A 51 -0.26 8.09 -12.46
C GLU A 51 -1.52 7.32 -12.85
N ASN A 52 -1.90 7.43 -14.09
CA ASN A 52 -2.99 6.65 -14.65
C ASN A 52 -2.49 5.83 -15.85
N PHE A 53 -3.43 5.23 -16.58
CA PHE A 53 -3.10 4.44 -17.76
C PHE A 53 -2.34 5.25 -18.84
N PHE A 54 -2.59 6.55 -18.94
CA PHE A 54 -2.02 7.42 -19.98
C PHE A 54 -0.70 8.09 -19.54
N PHE A 55 -0.51 8.31 -18.24
CA PHE A 55 0.62 9.04 -17.68
C PHE A 55 1.33 8.17 -16.64
N LYS A 56 2.49 7.64 -17.02
CA LYS A 56 3.38 6.84 -16.17
C LYS A 56 4.79 7.42 -16.27
N ASP A 57 4.98 8.57 -15.68
CA ASP A 57 6.25 9.30 -15.72
C ASP A 57 7.13 9.03 -14.48
N SER A 58 6.68 8.16 -13.56
CA SER A 58 7.48 7.85 -12.39
C SER A 58 8.76 7.08 -12.74
N SER A 59 9.81 7.50 -12.10
CA SER A 59 11.04 6.73 -11.98
C SER A 59 11.31 6.51 -10.50
N PRO A 60 11.27 5.29 -10.02
CA PRO A 60 11.14 3.99 -10.71
C PRO A 60 9.74 3.68 -11.24
N LYS A 61 9.65 2.77 -12.20
CA LYS A 61 8.37 2.17 -12.60
C LYS A 61 7.81 1.30 -11.48
N ILE A 62 6.56 1.53 -11.10
CA ILE A 62 5.91 0.88 -9.96
C ILE A 62 4.95 -0.19 -10.48
N PHE A 63 5.09 -1.41 -9.97
CA PHE A 63 4.21 -2.53 -10.29
C PHE A 63 3.64 -3.14 -9.01
N PHE A 64 2.35 -3.47 -9.03
CA PHE A 64 1.68 -4.19 -7.94
C PHE A 64 1.32 -5.60 -8.39
N LEU A 65 1.87 -6.59 -7.70
CA LEU A 65 1.58 -7.99 -7.88
C LEU A 65 0.63 -8.45 -6.77
N GLU A 66 -0.65 -8.56 -7.12
CA GLU A 66 -1.75 -8.83 -6.18
C GLU A 66 -2.29 -10.26 -6.29
N ASN A 67 -2.17 -10.85 -7.48
CA ASN A 67 -2.69 -12.18 -7.79
C ASN A 67 -1.58 -13.12 -8.25
N VAL A 68 -1.74 -14.41 -7.93
CA VAL A 68 -0.87 -15.48 -8.45
C VAL A 68 -1.33 -15.80 -9.87
N ASP A 69 -0.92 -14.97 -10.82
CA ASP A 69 -1.20 -15.13 -12.24
C ASP A 69 0.10 -15.33 -13.01
N GLU A 70 0.34 -16.56 -13.41
CA GLU A 70 1.55 -16.98 -14.12
C GLU A 70 1.77 -16.17 -15.41
N TRP A 71 0.72 -15.94 -16.18
CA TRP A 71 0.84 -15.22 -17.45
C TRP A 71 1.30 -13.78 -17.25
N SER A 72 0.67 -13.06 -16.32
CA SER A 72 1.01 -11.68 -16.00
C SER A 72 2.42 -11.54 -15.44
N ILE A 73 2.81 -12.41 -14.51
CA ILE A 73 4.14 -12.38 -13.89
C ILE A 73 5.22 -12.70 -14.93
N SER A 74 5.05 -13.74 -15.74
CA SER A 74 6.02 -14.12 -16.78
C SER A 74 6.20 -13.01 -17.82
N ARG A 75 5.11 -12.38 -18.25
CA ARG A 75 5.16 -11.23 -19.17
C ARG A 75 5.86 -10.02 -18.57
N LEU A 76 5.65 -9.77 -17.29
CA LEU A 76 6.31 -8.66 -16.59
C LEU A 76 7.82 -8.90 -16.53
N ILE A 77 8.26 -10.10 -16.12
CA ILE A 77 9.68 -10.46 -16.02
C ILE A 77 10.41 -10.33 -17.37
N MET A 78 9.75 -10.71 -18.47
CA MET A 78 10.31 -10.54 -19.81
C MET A 78 10.50 -9.08 -20.23
N LYS A 79 9.78 -8.15 -19.63
CA LYS A 79 9.77 -6.74 -20.01
C LYS A 79 10.63 -5.84 -19.13
N ILE A 80 10.96 -6.27 -17.92
CA ILE A 80 11.71 -5.45 -16.97
C ILE A 80 13.14 -5.98 -16.82
N ASN A 81 14.04 -5.08 -16.47
CA ASN A 81 15.42 -5.46 -16.13
C ASN A 81 15.47 -5.89 -14.66
N LEU A 82 15.49 -7.19 -14.39
CA LEU A 82 15.57 -7.74 -13.04
C LEU A 82 16.85 -7.31 -12.30
N GLN A 83 17.95 -7.05 -13.02
CA GLN A 83 19.20 -6.54 -12.42
C GLN A 83 19.00 -5.17 -11.75
N ASN A 84 18.05 -4.38 -12.23
CA ASN A 84 17.76 -3.06 -11.69
C ASN A 84 16.34 -2.95 -11.10
N THR A 85 15.92 -4.05 -10.47
CA THR A 85 14.57 -4.18 -9.88
C THR A 85 14.66 -4.43 -8.38
N ALA A 86 13.86 -3.70 -7.60
CA ALA A 86 13.66 -3.94 -6.18
C ALA A 86 12.35 -4.68 -5.90
N LEU A 87 12.36 -5.59 -4.92
CA LEU A 87 11.16 -6.28 -4.42
C LEU A 87 10.76 -5.70 -3.06
N VAL A 88 9.54 -5.24 -2.94
CA VAL A 88 8.92 -4.83 -1.67
C VAL A 88 7.82 -5.82 -1.34
N VAL A 89 8.08 -6.71 -0.39
CA VAL A 89 7.17 -7.81 -0.03
C VAL A 89 6.38 -7.40 1.21
N ILE A 90 5.06 -7.31 1.08
CA ILE A 90 4.17 -6.79 2.11
C ILE A 90 3.16 -7.86 2.51
N SER A 91 3.30 -8.38 3.73
CA SER A 91 2.30 -9.25 4.34
C SER A 91 2.24 -8.99 5.84
N LYS A 92 1.12 -8.47 6.32
CA LYS A 92 0.95 -8.20 7.75
C LYS A 92 1.14 -9.45 8.59
N SER A 93 0.50 -10.55 8.21
CA SER A 93 0.61 -11.84 8.92
C SER A 93 1.97 -12.50 8.74
N GLY A 94 2.63 -12.25 7.61
CA GLY A 94 3.79 -12.97 7.15
C GLY A 94 3.49 -14.39 6.62
N GLU A 95 2.19 -14.73 6.48
CA GLU A 95 1.71 -16.08 6.13
C GLU A 95 0.78 -16.08 4.90
N THR A 96 0.66 -14.94 4.19
CA THR A 96 -0.23 -14.85 3.03
C THR A 96 0.32 -15.69 1.90
N ILE A 97 -0.38 -16.77 1.54
CA ILE A 97 0.11 -17.78 0.58
C ILE A 97 0.39 -17.14 -0.79
N GLU A 98 -0.48 -16.28 -1.28
CA GLU A 98 -0.33 -15.60 -2.56
C GLU A 98 0.95 -14.74 -2.58
N THR A 99 1.18 -13.99 -1.52
CA THR A 99 2.39 -13.14 -1.40
C THR A 99 3.66 -13.99 -1.30
N LEU A 100 3.63 -15.07 -0.51
CA LEU A 100 4.75 -15.99 -0.37
C LEU A 100 5.06 -16.71 -1.69
N SER A 101 4.05 -17.21 -2.40
CA SER A 101 4.22 -17.90 -3.68
C SER A 101 4.87 -16.98 -4.73
N GLN A 102 4.39 -15.75 -4.87
CA GLN A 102 4.98 -14.74 -5.75
C GLN A 102 6.43 -14.42 -5.35
N PHE A 103 6.66 -14.27 -4.05
CA PHE A 103 7.98 -13.95 -3.54
C PHE A 103 8.97 -15.09 -3.79
N PHE A 104 8.60 -16.34 -3.51
CA PHE A 104 9.48 -17.49 -3.77
C PHE A 104 9.81 -17.64 -5.26
N PHE A 105 8.82 -17.43 -6.12
CA PHE A 105 9.05 -17.45 -7.55
C PHE A 105 10.06 -16.38 -7.97
N LEU A 106 9.82 -15.11 -7.61
CA LEU A 106 10.72 -14.01 -7.96
C LEU A 106 12.10 -14.14 -7.29
N LYS A 107 12.15 -14.64 -6.05
CA LYS A 107 13.41 -14.97 -5.38
C LYS A 107 14.23 -15.97 -6.20
N ASN A 108 13.59 -17.01 -6.75
CA ASN A 108 14.28 -17.99 -7.59
C ASN A 108 14.80 -17.39 -8.90
N GLU A 109 14.00 -16.53 -9.55
CA GLU A 109 14.41 -15.83 -10.78
C GLU A 109 15.57 -14.84 -10.55
N MET A 110 15.67 -14.29 -9.34
CA MET A 110 16.62 -13.21 -9.01
C MET A 110 17.82 -13.68 -8.17
N LYS A 111 17.88 -14.92 -7.70
CA LYS A 111 18.92 -15.39 -6.78
C LYS A 111 20.37 -15.27 -7.30
N GLU A 112 20.56 -15.38 -8.60
CA GLU A 112 21.86 -15.25 -9.27
C GLU A 112 22.23 -13.79 -9.59
N ILE A 113 21.35 -12.84 -9.26
CA ILE A 113 21.58 -11.42 -9.50
C ILE A 113 22.53 -10.85 -8.45
N ASP A 114 23.50 -10.07 -8.88
CA ASP A 114 24.44 -9.40 -7.99
C ASP A 114 23.72 -8.55 -6.94
N ASN A 115 24.16 -8.75 -5.69
CA ASN A 115 23.59 -8.05 -4.55
C ASN A 115 22.06 -8.23 -4.39
N PHE A 116 21.49 -9.36 -4.82
CA PHE A 116 20.05 -9.64 -4.72
C PHE A 116 19.49 -9.33 -3.32
N LYS A 117 20.19 -9.75 -2.27
CA LYS A 117 19.74 -9.52 -0.88
C LYS A 117 19.54 -8.05 -0.53
N LYS A 118 20.24 -7.12 -1.17
CA LYS A 118 20.10 -5.68 -0.98
C LYS A 118 18.91 -5.08 -1.72
N LYS A 119 18.27 -5.84 -2.62
CA LYS A 119 17.15 -5.45 -3.46
C LYS A 119 15.80 -5.91 -2.90
N VAL A 120 15.80 -6.66 -1.78
CA VAL A 120 14.60 -7.20 -1.16
C VAL A 120 14.32 -6.46 0.16
N PHE A 121 13.08 -5.98 0.27
CA PHE A 121 12.56 -5.21 1.40
C PHE A 121 11.29 -5.90 1.92
N ILE A 122 11.33 -6.35 3.17
CA ILE A 122 10.23 -7.08 3.79
C ILE A 122 9.48 -6.16 4.74
N ILE A 123 8.18 -6.04 4.54
CA ILE A 123 7.26 -5.30 5.42
C ILE A 123 6.28 -6.29 6.04
N THR A 124 6.49 -6.66 7.30
CA THR A 124 5.65 -7.61 8.06
C THR A 124 5.61 -7.26 9.54
N GLU A 125 4.68 -7.84 10.30
CA GLU A 125 4.72 -7.71 11.77
C GLU A 125 6.01 -8.30 12.34
N ASN A 126 6.55 -7.68 13.40
CA ASN A 126 7.68 -8.22 14.13
C ASN A 126 7.23 -9.36 15.06
N LYS A 127 6.81 -10.46 14.46
CA LYS A 127 6.42 -11.69 15.14
C LYS A 127 6.87 -12.89 14.31
N LYS A 128 6.97 -14.05 14.95
CA LYS A 128 7.27 -15.32 14.26
C LYS A 128 6.27 -15.58 13.15
N SER A 129 6.78 -15.75 11.93
CA SER A 129 6.03 -16.07 10.71
C SER A 129 7.00 -16.49 9.61
N THR A 130 6.49 -17.21 8.62
CA THR A 130 7.28 -17.69 7.47
C THR A 130 8.09 -16.57 6.80
N LEU A 131 7.45 -15.43 6.52
CA LEU A 131 8.13 -14.30 5.88
C LEU A 131 9.19 -13.66 6.80
N LYS A 132 8.94 -13.64 8.13
CA LYS A 132 9.90 -13.12 9.10
C LYS A 132 11.10 -14.03 9.26
N GLU A 133 10.90 -15.35 9.30
CA GLU A 133 11.97 -16.36 9.36
C GLU A 133 12.88 -16.26 8.11
N ILE A 134 12.29 -16.20 6.92
CA ILE A 134 13.05 -16.01 5.67
C ILE A 134 13.83 -14.68 5.69
N GLN A 135 13.23 -13.61 6.21
CA GLN A 135 13.90 -12.31 6.31
C GLN A 135 15.15 -12.39 7.19
N GLU A 136 15.07 -13.10 8.33
CA GLU A 136 16.18 -13.27 9.26
C GLU A 136 17.28 -14.18 8.70
N GLU A 137 16.90 -15.31 8.12
CA GLU A 137 17.84 -16.28 7.53
C GLU A 137 18.62 -15.67 6.35
N GLU A 138 17.95 -14.96 5.47
CA GLU A 138 18.57 -14.36 4.28
C GLU A 138 19.23 -13.00 4.56
N GLY A 139 18.87 -12.34 5.65
CA GLY A 139 19.35 -11.00 6.00
C GLY A 139 18.74 -9.89 5.11
N PHE A 140 17.51 -10.06 4.66
CA PHE A 140 16.80 -9.04 3.90
C PHE A 140 16.50 -7.81 4.75
N LYS A 141 16.34 -6.63 4.13
CA LYS A 141 15.96 -5.41 4.85
C LYS A 141 14.53 -5.55 5.41
N PHE A 142 14.38 -5.28 6.69
CA PHE A 142 13.13 -5.40 7.43
C PHE A 142 12.56 -4.04 7.78
N TYR A 143 11.25 -3.91 7.62
CA TYR A 143 10.43 -2.79 8.08
C TYR A 143 9.19 -3.31 8.79
N GLU A 144 8.87 -2.75 9.93
CA GLU A 144 7.76 -3.25 10.72
C GLU A 144 6.40 -2.81 10.18
N HIS A 145 5.52 -3.77 9.93
CA HIS A 145 4.09 -3.51 9.77
C HIS A 145 3.44 -3.45 11.16
N LYS A 146 2.96 -2.28 11.55
CA LYS A 146 2.40 -2.08 12.90
C LYS A 146 1.26 -3.05 13.20
N LYS A 147 1.37 -3.78 14.31
CA LYS A 147 0.39 -4.78 14.76
C LYS A 147 -1.05 -4.25 14.81
N ASN A 148 -1.20 -3.02 15.28
CA ASN A 148 -2.51 -2.41 15.53
C ASN A 148 -3.19 -1.82 14.29
N ILE A 149 -2.56 -1.88 13.12
CA ILE A 149 -3.14 -1.38 11.87
C ILE A 149 -3.66 -2.57 11.07
N GLY A 150 -4.95 -2.55 10.75
CA GLY A 150 -5.53 -3.52 9.82
C GLY A 150 -5.08 -3.23 8.39
N GLY A 151 -4.93 -4.28 7.56
CA GLY A 151 -4.49 -4.10 6.17
C GLY A 151 -5.31 -3.04 5.42
N ARG A 152 -6.64 -3.09 5.50
CA ARG A 152 -7.56 -2.11 4.88
C ARG A 152 -7.40 -0.67 5.39
N PHE A 153 -6.77 -0.48 6.54
CA PHE A 153 -6.57 0.81 7.20
C PHE A 153 -5.12 1.30 7.15
N SER A 154 -4.29 0.72 6.28
CA SER A 154 -2.85 0.99 6.22
C SER A 154 -2.45 2.13 5.30
N ILE A 155 -3.40 2.85 4.69
CA ILE A 155 -3.14 3.90 3.70
C ILE A 155 -2.26 5.04 4.24
N PHE A 156 -2.38 5.39 5.53
CA PHE A 156 -1.54 6.40 6.20
C PHE A 156 -0.24 5.84 6.79
N SER A 157 -0.03 4.52 6.68
CA SER A 157 1.19 3.85 7.15
C SER A 157 2.26 3.77 6.07
N LEU A 158 3.41 3.16 6.42
CA LEU A 158 4.46 2.82 5.47
C LEU A 158 3.91 2.08 4.22
N VAL A 159 2.95 1.18 4.40
CA VAL A 159 2.37 0.35 3.33
C VAL A 159 1.70 1.19 2.23
N GLY A 160 0.93 2.21 2.62
CA GLY A 160 0.26 3.09 1.65
C GLY A 160 1.15 4.22 1.15
N LEU A 161 1.94 4.83 2.06
CA LEU A 161 2.70 6.04 1.74
C LEU A 161 4.00 5.77 0.98
N LEU A 162 4.62 4.58 1.10
CA LEU A 162 5.84 4.26 0.37
C LEU A 162 5.65 4.27 -1.15
N PRO A 163 4.71 3.50 -1.72
CA PRO A 163 4.48 3.55 -3.16
C PRO A 163 3.97 4.92 -3.63
N ALA A 164 3.16 5.62 -2.81
CA ALA A 164 2.70 6.97 -3.10
C ALA A 164 3.87 7.96 -3.21
N SER A 165 4.82 7.91 -2.27
CA SER A 165 6.03 8.75 -2.31
C SER A 165 6.88 8.47 -3.54
N LEU A 166 7.01 7.20 -3.96
CA LEU A 166 7.72 6.83 -5.18
C LEU A 166 7.07 7.43 -6.44
N ALA A 167 5.74 7.47 -6.48
CA ALA A 167 4.98 8.11 -7.56
C ALA A 167 5.00 9.65 -7.50
N GLY A 168 5.79 10.24 -6.60
CA GLY A 168 5.85 11.69 -6.45
C GLY A 168 4.63 12.31 -5.76
N PHE A 169 3.87 11.51 -5.01
CA PHE A 169 2.78 12.01 -4.17
C PHE A 169 3.34 12.69 -2.92
N GLU A 170 2.82 13.88 -2.59
CA GLU A 170 3.26 14.61 -1.40
C GLU A 170 2.60 14.02 -0.14
N ILE A 171 3.33 13.11 0.50
CA ILE A 171 2.83 12.32 1.64
C ILE A 171 2.65 13.15 2.91
N SER A 172 3.38 14.24 3.08
CA SER A 172 3.21 15.17 4.20
C SER A 172 1.87 15.90 4.09
N SER A 173 1.58 16.47 2.93
CA SER A 173 0.30 17.15 2.65
C SER A 173 -0.89 16.19 2.80
N PHE A 174 -0.72 14.92 2.42
CA PHE A 174 -1.77 13.91 2.61
C PHE A 174 -2.06 13.67 4.09
N ARG A 175 -1.02 13.54 4.93
CA ARG A 175 -1.21 13.41 6.38
C ARG A 175 -1.80 14.67 7.00
N GLU A 176 -1.35 15.86 6.58
CA GLU A 176 -1.92 17.11 7.07
C GLU A 176 -3.41 17.24 6.71
N GLY A 177 -3.81 16.84 5.50
CA GLY A 177 -5.23 16.75 5.13
C GLY A 177 -6.03 15.83 6.07
N GLY A 178 -5.47 14.67 6.41
CA GLY A 178 -6.07 13.77 7.40
C GLY A 178 -6.18 14.39 8.79
N LYS A 179 -5.16 15.11 9.26
CA LYS A 179 -5.19 15.84 10.55
C LYS A 179 -6.24 16.95 10.53
N LEU A 180 -6.31 17.73 9.46
CA LEU A 180 -7.27 18.81 9.30
C LEU A 180 -8.70 18.27 9.31
N PHE A 181 -8.96 17.17 8.60
CA PHE A 181 -10.27 16.52 8.64
C PHE A 181 -10.66 16.11 10.06
N LEU A 182 -9.75 15.45 10.80
CA LEU A 182 -10.03 15.04 12.18
C LEU A 182 -10.22 16.22 13.12
N LYS A 183 -9.45 17.28 12.94
CA LYS A 183 -9.61 18.52 13.71
C LYS A 183 -10.98 19.11 13.46
N ASN A 184 -11.38 19.30 12.21
CA ASN A 184 -12.69 19.84 11.87
C ASN A 184 -13.84 18.97 12.41
N LEU A 185 -13.66 17.64 12.38
CA LEU A 185 -14.66 16.70 12.93
C LEU A 185 -14.88 16.88 14.45
N ILE A 186 -13.85 17.36 15.17
CA ILE A 186 -13.90 17.56 16.63
C ILE A 186 -14.30 18.97 17.00
N ASP A 187 -13.79 19.96 16.28
CA ASP A 187 -13.87 21.38 16.66
C ASP A 187 -15.01 22.13 15.95
N ASP A 188 -15.56 21.60 14.85
CA ASP A 188 -16.63 22.23 14.06
C ASP A 188 -17.91 21.38 14.10
N GLU A 189 -18.88 21.82 14.89
CA GLU A 189 -20.17 21.15 15.09
C GLU A 189 -20.92 20.97 13.75
N SER A 190 -20.90 21.96 12.88
CA SER A 190 -21.59 21.90 11.58
C SER A 190 -20.93 20.88 10.65
N PHE A 191 -19.62 20.77 10.68
CA PHE A 191 -18.87 19.76 9.93
C PHE A 191 -19.17 18.35 10.46
N PHE A 192 -19.20 18.19 11.78
CA PHE A 192 -19.58 16.93 12.43
C PHE A 192 -21.00 16.52 12.06
N ASP A 193 -21.97 17.43 12.15
CA ASP A 193 -23.37 17.17 11.85
C ASP A 193 -23.57 16.72 10.39
N ASN A 194 -22.88 17.33 9.45
CA ASN A 194 -22.93 16.92 8.04
C ASN A 194 -22.42 15.48 7.83
N GLN A 195 -21.30 15.11 8.48
CA GLN A 195 -20.74 13.75 8.38
C GLN A 195 -21.65 12.74 9.09
N PHE A 196 -22.19 13.11 10.27
CA PHE A 196 -23.12 12.29 11.04
C PHE A 196 -24.43 12.06 10.28
N PHE A 197 -25.00 13.15 9.71
CA PHE A 197 -26.22 13.06 8.90
C PHE A 197 -26.04 12.13 7.68
N SER A 198 -24.95 12.26 6.96
CA SER A 198 -24.63 11.38 5.83
C SER A 198 -24.57 9.90 6.24
N THR A 199 -23.96 9.62 7.38
CA THR A 199 -23.90 8.27 7.95
C THR A 199 -25.29 7.77 8.35
N LEU A 200 -26.11 8.60 8.97
CA LEU A 200 -27.50 8.27 9.33
C LEU A 200 -28.36 7.99 8.10
N CYS A 201 -28.19 8.75 7.02
CA CYS A 201 -28.88 8.49 5.75
C CYS A 201 -28.54 7.11 5.20
N LEU A 202 -27.27 6.74 5.15
CA LEU A 202 -26.82 5.41 4.70
C LEU A 202 -27.39 4.30 5.60
N MET A 203 -27.37 4.48 6.92
CA MET A 203 -27.96 3.52 7.86
C MET A 203 -29.48 3.38 7.68
N ASN A 204 -30.20 4.48 7.43
CA ASN A 204 -31.64 4.43 7.15
C ASN A 204 -31.95 3.71 5.86
N LEU A 205 -31.20 3.97 4.79
CA LEU A 205 -31.32 3.24 3.53
C LEU A 205 -31.08 1.75 3.74
N TYR A 206 -30.04 1.39 4.48
CA TYR A 206 -29.76 0.00 4.80
C TYR A 206 -30.90 -0.68 5.56
N LYS A 207 -31.50 0.01 6.57
CA LYS A 207 -32.68 -0.47 7.30
C LYS A 207 -33.91 -0.63 6.40
N LYS A 208 -34.06 0.21 5.38
CA LYS A 208 -35.11 0.13 4.34
C LYS A 208 -34.80 -0.91 3.24
N ASN A 209 -33.84 -1.77 3.48
CA ASN A 209 -33.40 -2.85 2.58
C ASN A 209 -32.65 -2.42 1.30
N TYR A 210 -32.15 -1.19 1.24
CA TYR A 210 -31.19 -0.76 0.21
C TYR A 210 -29.79 -1.20 0.63
N LYS A 211 -29.38 -2.41 0.27
CA LYS A 211 -28.13 -3.04 0.77
C LYS A 211 -26.96 -2.99 -0.20
N ILE A 212 -27.14 -2.39 -1.36
CA ILE A 212 -26.13 -2.29 -2.39
C ILE A 212 -25.68 -0.83 -2.46
N SER A 213 -24.38 -0.61 -2.28
CA SER A 213 -23.74 0.68 -2.56
C SER A 213 -23.01 0.60 -3.89
N VAL A 214 -23.24 1.56 -4.77
CA VAL A 214 -22.63 1.61 -6.09
C VAL A 214 -21.66 2.77 -6.13
N PHE A 215 -20.39 2.48 -6.41
CA PHE A 215 -19.37 3.47 -6.70
C PHE A 215 -19.23 3.64 -8.20
N MET A 216 -19.35 4.86 -8.69
CA MET A 216 -19.22 5.21 -10.09
C MET A 216 -18.17 6.31 -10.27
N PRO A 217 -16.87 6.00 -10.30
CA PRO A 217 -15.84 6.99 -10.56
C PRO A 217 -15.91 7.46 -12.00
N TYR A 218 -16.00 8.78 -12.20
CA TYR A 218 -15.95 9.42 -13.52
C TYR A 218 -14.56 10.02 -13.82
N SER A 219 -13.58 9.68 -13.02
CA SER A 219 -12.18 10.05 -13.23
C SER A 219 -11.32 8.80 -13.16
N ASP A 220 -10.54 8.53 -14.21
CA ASP A 220 -9.62 7.39 -14.31
C ASP A 220 -8.66 7.32 -13.13
N ARG A 221 -8.31 8.47 -12.53
CA ARG A 221 -7.45 8.57 -11.36
C ARG A 221 -8.08 8.05 -10.07
N LEU A 222 -9.40 7.89 -10.04
CA LEU A 222 -10.17 7.45 -8.86
C LEU A 222 -10.60 5.98 -8.92
N ASP A 223 -10.33 5.26 -10.01
CA ASP A 223 -10.72 3.87 -10.16
C ASP A 223 -10.21 3.00 -9.01
N ASN A 224 -8.92 3.07 -8.71
CA ASN A 224 -8.33 2.28 -7.62
C ASN A 224 -8.81 2.73 -6.23
N LEU A 225 -9.26 3.98 -6.07
CA LEU A 225 -9.89 4.44 -4.83
C LEU A 225 -11.21 3.70 -4.58
N SER A 226 -11.99 3.44 -5.64
CA SER A 226 -13.23 2.66 -5.54
C SER A 226 -12.96 1.21 -5.11
N PHE A 227 -11.92 0.58 -5.62
CA PHE A 227 -11.48 -0.75 -5.18
C PHE A 227 -11.00 -0.76 -3.73
N TRP A 228 -10.28 0.27 -3.31
CA TRP A 228 -9.82 0.38 -1.93
C TRP A 228 -10.98 0.60 -0.94
N TYR A 229 -11.98 1.39 -1.32
CA TYR A 229 -13.14 1.69 -0.47
C TYR A 229 -14.05 0.47 -0.27
N ARG A 230 -14.18 -0.41 -1.24
CA ARG A 230 -14.99 -1.63 -1.19
C ARG A 230 -14.50 -2.61 -0.12
#